data_91aff3eb2a667259022ca5bb218ca85a
#
_entry.id   91aff3eb2a667259022ca5bb218ca85a
#
_cell.length_a   1.000
_cell.length_b   1.000
_cell.length_c   1.000
_cell.angle_alpha   90.00
_cell.angle_beta   90.00
_cell.angle_gamma   90.00
#
_symmetry.space_group_name_H-M   'P 1'
#
loop_
_entity.id
_entity.type
_entity.pdbx_description
1 polymer ?
#
loop_
_entity_poly.entity_id
_entity_poly.type
_entity_poly.pdbx_seq_one_letter_code
_entity_poly.pdbx_strand_id
1 'polypeptide(L)'
;LEFERMCNAAGPTQGNIVLRDGVTVPKSVGIIHCVGSRDRNYNNYCSAICCMQSLKFAHLVKERTGATVYNFYIDMRTPAKAYDEFYQKVLEEGTLFVRGRVAEVTDAARLPGEEGKLIIQVEDTLIGKQRRIPVDMVILSAGLQPRHDAKEVAQLFGISCSADGWYIEKHPKLDPVATMTEG
;
A
#
# COMPACT_ATOMS: atom_id res chain seq x y z
N LEU A 1 2.42 -7.61 4.02
CA LEU A 1 3.22 -8.56 4.84
C LEU A 1 4.21 -9.38 4.00
N GLU A 2 3.81 -10.00 2.89
CA GLU A 2 4.71 -10.82 2.05
C GLU A 2 5.90 -10.00 1.53
N PHE A 3 5.63 -8.85 0.95
CA PHE A 3 6.69 -7.96 0.45
C PHE A 3 7.60 -7.44 1.58
N GLU A 4 7.05 -7.12 2.75
CA GLU A 4 7.84 -6.73 3.93
C GLU A 4 8.77 -7.87 4.39
N ARG A 5 8.29 -9.11 4.40
CA ARG A 5 9.11 -10.28 4.71
C ARG A 5 10.17 -10.53 3.65
N MET A 6 9.85 -10.32 2.37
CA MET A 6 10.82 -10.41 1.27
C MET A 6 11.97 -9.41 1.46
N CYS A 7 11.66 -8.18 1.87
CA CYS A 7 12.66 -7.13 2.12
C CYS A 7 13.51 -7.33 3.37
N ASN A 8 13.14 -8.25 4.27
CA ASN A 8 13.87 -8.52 5.51
C ASN A 8 15.05 -9.44 5.24
N ALA A 9 16.26 -9.11 5.78
CA ALA A 9 17.46 -9.93 5.64
C ALA A 9 17.29 -11.33 6.23
N ALA A 10 16.47 -11.49 7.29
CA ALA A 10 16.09 -12.78 7.86
C ALA A 10 14.83 -13.40 7.19
N GLY A 11 14.34 -12.79 6.13
CA GLY A 11 13.18 -13.27 5.37
C GLY A 11 13.51 -14.39 4.40
N PRO A 12 12.49 -14.92 3.71
CA PRO A 12 12.64 -16.11 2.85
C PRO A 12 13.59 -15.90 1.66
N THR A 13 13.78 -14.66 1.22
CA THR A 13 14.67 -14.29 0.11
C THR A 13 15.93 -13.56 0.56
N GLN A 14 16.21 -13.56 1.86
CA GLN A 14 17.39 -12.90 2.46
C GLN A 14 17.49 -11.40 2.07
N GLY A 15 16.34 -10.74 1.94
CA GLY A 15 16.24 -9.31 1.60
C GLY A 15 16.23 -9.02 0.11
N ASN A 16 16.37 -10.03 -0.76
CA ASN A 16 16.32 -9.85 -2.21
C ASN A 16 14.87 -9.74 -2.70
N ILE A 17 14.62 -8.76 -3.58
CA ILE A 17 13.33 -8.59 -4.25
C ILE A 17 13.35 -9.41 -5.53
N VAL A 18 12.62 -10.51 -5.54
CA VAL A 18 12.60 -11.48 -6.65
C VAL A 18 11.17 -11.90 -6.99
N LEU A 19 10.97 -12.39 -8.21
CA LEU A 19 9.70 -12.96 -8.65
C LEU A 19 9.45 -14.34 -8.01
N ARG A 20 8.34 -14.97 -8.35
CA ARG A 20 7.94 -16.29 -7.82
C ARG A 20 8.95 -17.41 -8.05
N ASP A 21 9.80 -17.28 -9.05
CA ASP A 21 10.87 -18.22 -9.34
C ASP A 21 12.02 -18.19 -8.30
N GLY A 22 12.00 -17.18 -7.41
CA GLY A 22 13.01 -17.00 -6.37
C GLY A 22 14.36 -16.46 -6.85
N VAL A 23 14.49 -16.12 -8.13
CA VAL A 23 15.76 -15.71 -8.77
C VAL A 23 15.64 -14.44 -9.58
N THR A 24 14.59 -14.30 -10.38
CA THR A 24 14.42 -13.19 -11.31
C THR A 24 14.09 -11.90 -10.58
N VAL A 25 14.92 -10.87 -10.78
CA VAL A 25 14.66 -9.51 -10.25
C VAL A 25 13.63 -8.82 -11.15
N PRO A 26 12.54 -8.23 -10.60
CA PRO A 26 11.56 -7.51 -11.41
C PRO A 26 12.18 -6.26 -12.04
N LYS A 27 11.82 -5.98 -13.30
CA LYS A 27 12.20 -4.74 -14.02
C LYS A 27 11.14 -3.65 -13.89
N SER A 28 9.91 -4.03 -13.53
CA SER A 28 8.79 -3.12 -13.35
C SER A 28 7.88 -3.61 -12.21
N VAL A 29 7.46 -2.69 -11.35
CA VAL A 29 6.64 -3.00 -10.17
C VAL A 29 5.49 -2.01 -10.06
N GLY A 30 4.28 -2.52 -9.89
CA GLY A 30 3.09 -1.72 -9.59
C GLY A 30 2.71 -1.82 -8.11
N ILE A 31 2.53 -0.70 -7.44
CA ILE A 31 2.06 -0.64 -6.04
C ILE A 31 0.66 -0.06 -6.02
N ILE A 32 -0.32 -0.84 -5.55
CA ILE A 32 -1.73 -0.46 -5.56
C ILE A 32 -2.16 -0.08 -4.15
N HIS A 33 -2.54 1.19 -3.97
CA HIS A 33 -3.02 1.71 -2.69
C HIS A 33 -4.49 1.36 -2.43
N CYS A 34 -4.90 1.44 -1.17
CA CYS A 34 -6.29 1.35 -0.72
C CYS A 34 -7.03 0.06 -1.13
N VAL A 35 -6.32 -1.06 -1.27
CA VAL A 35 -6.96 -2.34 -1.57
C VAL A 35 -7.83 -2.77 -0.40
N GLY A 36 -9.16 -2.84 -0.60
CA GLY A 36 -10.13 -3.14 0.46
C GLY A 36 -10.34 -2.01 1.48
N SER A 37 -9.84 -0.79 1.22
CA SER A 37 -10.07 0.42 2.01
C SER A 37 -10.73 1.50 1.16
N ARG A 38 -11.47 2.44 1.80
CA ARG A 38 -12.21 3.52 1.14
C ARG A 38 -13.16 2.95 0.08
N ASP A 39 -13.76 1.82 0.39
CA ASP A 39 -14.62 1.05 -0.49
C ASP A 39 -15.89 0.64 0.25
N ARG A 40 -17.06 0.95 -0.34
CA ARG A 40 -18.38 0.66 0.27
C ARG A 40 -18.68 -0.83 0.36
N ASN A 41 -18.03 -1.64 -0.47
CA ASN A 41 -18.20 -3.10 -0.47
C ASN A 41 -17.32 -3.82 0.55
N TYR A 42 -16.34 -3.09 1.14
CA TYR A 42 -15.37 -3.62 2.11
C TYR A 42 -15.27 -2.71 3.34
N ASN A 43 -14.21 -1.87 3.40
CA ASN A 43 -14.02 -0.93 4.49
C ASN A 43 -14.18 0.49 3.98
N ASN A 44 -15.18 1.23 4.49
CA ASN A 44 -15.44 2.62 4.09
C ASN A 44 -14.33 3.57 4.55
N TYR A 45 -13.60 3.22 5.60
CA TYR A 45 -12.56 4.04 6.20
C TYR A 45 -11.22 3.94 5.46
N CYS A 46 -10.34 4.90 5.74
CA CYS A 46 -8.94 4.88 5.35
C CYS A 46 -8.11 4.20 6.46
N SER A 47 -7.26 3.24 6.09
CA SER A 47 -6.36 2.57 7.03
C SER A 47 -5.21 3.45 7.57
N ALA A 48 -5.10 4.70 7.11
CA ALA A 48 -4.17 5.75 7.52
C ALA A 48 -2.66 5.48 7.34
N ILE A 49 -2.24 4.26 7.07
CA ILE A 49 -0.81 3.89 6.97
C ILE A 49 -0.35 3.52 5.56
N CYS A 50 -1.27 3.12 4.67
CA CYS A 50 -0.90 2.51 3.38
C CYS A 50 -0.10 3.46 2.48
N CYS A 51 -0.36 4.78 2.49
CA CYS A 51 0.40 5.72 1.66
C CYS A 51 1.89 5.71 2.03
N MET A 52 2.22 5.86 3.30
CA MET A 52 3.61 5.86 3.74
C MET A 52 4.29 4.51 3.58
N GLN A 53 3.56 3.41 3.81
CA GLN A 53 4.06 2.07 3.55
C GLN A 53 4.36 1.86 2.07
N SER A 54 3.48 2.31 1.18
CA SER A 54 3.69 2.22 -0.27
C SER A 54 4.86 3.07 -0.76
N LEU A 55 5.03 4.27 -0.21
CA LEU A 55 6.20 5.12 -0.49
C LEU A 55 7.51 4.43 -0.05
N LYS A 56 7.53 3.86 1.17
CA LYS A 56 8.67 3.05 1.65
C LYS A 56 8.97 1.89 0.69
N PHE A 57 7.95 1.17 0.23
CA PHE A 57 8.14 0.06 -0.70
C PHE A 57 8.66 0.53 -2.06
N ALA A 58 8.15 1.65 -2.59
CA ALA A 58 8.63 2.25 -3.83
C ALA A 58 10.13 2.58 -3.73
N HIS A 59 10.54 3.24 -2.65
CA HIS A 59 11.93 3.55 -2.36
C HIS A 59 12.80 2.27 -2.32
N LEU A 60 12.39 1.25 -1.54
CA LEU A 60 13.15 0.00 -1.43
C LEU A 60 13.28 -0.75 -2.76
N VAL A 61 12.21 -0.77 -3.58
CA VAL A 61 12.27 -1.37 -4.91
C VAL A 61 13.27 -0.63 -5.78
N LYS A 62 13.18 0.71 -5.84
CA LYS A 62 14.13 1.54 -6.62
C LYS A 62 15.56 1.33 -6.19
N GLU A 63 15.82 1.42 -4.87
CA GLU A 63 17.16 1.29 -4.30
C GLU A 63 17.78 -0.08 -4.59
N ARG A 64 17.01 -1.17 -4.42
CA ARG A 64 17.56 -2.53 -4.49
C ARG A 64 17.55 -3.16 -5.87
N THR A 65 16.66 -2.72 -6.76
CA THR A 65 16.49 -3.37 -8.06
C THR A 65 16.69 -2.43 -9.25
N GLY A 66 16.60 -1.13 -9.05
CA GLY A 66 16.56 -0.15 -10.15
C GLY A 66 15.32 -0.24 -11.02
N ALA A 67 14.31 -1.03 -10.65
CA ALA A 67 13.09 -1.23 -11.42
C ALA A 67 12.31 0.07 -11.67
N THR A 68 11.50 0.09 -12.73
CA THR A 68 10.47 1.11 -12.90
C THR A 68 9.34 0.86 -11.94
N VAL A 69 9.03 1.84 -11.07
CA VAL A 69 7.98 1.73 -10.06
C VAL A 69 6.80 2.63 -10.42
N TYR A 70 5.60 2.05 -10.37
CA TYR A 70 4.33 2.75 -10.51
C TYR A 70 3.57 2.71 -9.19
N ASN A 71 3.17 3.87 -8.67
CA ASN A 71 2.26 4.00 -7.52
C ASN A 71 0.86 4.39 -8.01
N PHE A 72 -0.13 3.53 -7.76
CA PHE A 72 -1.54 3.78 -8.10
C PHE A 72 -2.27 4.21 -6.84
N TYR A 73 -2.73 5.46 -6.80
CA TYR A 73 -3.28 6.08 -5.60
C TYR A 73 -4.56 6.87 -5.88
N ILE A 74 -5.41 7.01 -4.86
CA ILE A 74 -6.60 7.86 -4.92
C ILE A 74 -6.23 9.27 -4.46
N ASP A 75 -5.72 9.38 -3.23
CA ASP A 75 -5.14 10.59 -2.64
C ASP A 75 -3.90 10.20 -1.86
N MET A 76 -2.86 11.03 -1.89
CA MET A 76 -1.66 10.84 -1.07
C MET A 76 -1.89 11.49 0.31
N ARG A 77 -1.61 10.71 1.36
CA ARG A 77 -1.74 11.14 2.75
C ARG A 77 -0.42 10.99 3.48
N THR A 78 0.18 12.12 3.80
CA THR A 78 1.50 12.26 4.46
C THR A 78 1.35 13.11 5.73
N PRO A 79 0.61 12.67 6.77
CA PRO A 79 0.11 13.56 7.82
C PRO A 79 1.14 13.92 8.90
N ALA A 80 2.30 13.28 8.98
CA ALA A 80 3.29 13.52 10.03
C ALA A 80 4.48 14.35 9.53
N LYS A 81 5.32 14.81 10.46
CA LYS A 81 6.57 15.53 10.14
C LYS A 81 7.48 14.65 9.29
N ALA A 82 8.15 15.25 8.32
CA ALA A 82 9.06 14.63 7.36
C ALA A 82 8.40 13.61 6.38
N TYR A 83 7.08 13.40 6.43
CA TYR A 83 6.41 12.48 5.52
C TYR A 83 6.23 13.07 4.13
N ASP A 84 5.98 14.38 4.05
CA ASP A 84 5.88 15.08 2.77
C ASP A 84 7.24 15.19 2.09
N GLU A 85 8.29 15.47 2.84
CA GLU A 85 9.67 15.47 2.35
C GLU A 85 10.08 14.08 1.85
N PHE A 86 9.65 13.02 2.53
CA PHE A 86 9.88 11.66 2.04
C PHE A 86 9.11 11.36 0.75
N TYR A 87 7.89 11.85 0.63
CA TYR A 87 7.11 11.74 -0.62
C TYR A 87 7.83 12.46 -1.78
N GLN A 88 8.33 13.68 -1.56
CA GLN A 88 9.12 14.41 -2.55
C GLN A 88 10.37 13.63 -2.96
N LYS A 89 11.11 13.07 -2.00
CA LYS A 89 12.25 12.20 -2.28
C LYS A 89 11.89 11.04 -3.20
N VAL A 90 10.79 10.34 -2.94
CA VAL A 90 10.34 9.20 -3.76
C VAL A 90 9.94 9.64 -5.18
N LEU A 91 9.40 10.85 -5.34
CA LEU A 91 9.17 11.47 -6.65
C LEU A 91 10.50 11.74 -7.39
N GLU A 92 11.48 12.32 -6.71
CA GLU A 92 12.81 12.61 -7.28
C GLU A 92 13.58 11.35 -7.65
N GLU A 93 13.35 10.23 -6.98
CA GLU A 93 13.87 8.91 -7.34
C GLU A 93 13.25 8.35 -8.64
N GLY A 94 12.29 9.05 -9.23
CA GLY A 94 11.66 8.69 -10.49
C GLY A 94 10.58 7.62 -10.38
N THR A 95 9.91 7.53 -9.22
CA THR A 95 8.68 6.75 -9.08
C THR A 95 7.53 7.43 -9.84
N LEU A 96 6.81 6.66 -10.64
CA LEU A 96 5.70 7.14 -11.46
C LEU A 96 4.39 7.05 -10.69
N PHE A 97 3.72 8.18 -10.49
CA PHE A 97 2.47 8.26 -9.76
C PHE A 97 1.29 8.35 -10.73
N VAL A 98 0.36 7.40 -10.64
CA VAL A 98 -0.87 7.36 -11.43
C VAL A 98 -2.05 7.56 -10.49
N ARG A 99 -2.74 8.70 -10.64
CA ARG A 99 -3.90 9.00 -9.80
C ARG A 99 -5.14 8.33 -10.35
N GLY A 100 -5.58 7.30 -9.66
CA GLY A 100 -6.78 6.56 -10.02
C GLY A 100 -6.95 5.31 -9.18
N ARG A 101 -8.17 4.81 -9.10
CA ARG A 101 -8.43 3.51 -8.50
C ARG A 101 -8.19 2.43 -9.55
N VAL A 102 -7.35 1.47 -9.24
CA VAL A 102 -7.15 0.30 -10.11
C VAL A 102 -8.45 -0.50 -10.17
N ALA A 103 -8.91 -0.75 -11.38
CA ALA A 103 -10.13 -1.51 -11.62
C ALA A 103 -9.86 -3.03 -11.62
N GLU A 104 -8.73 -3.43 -12.21
CA GLU A 104 -8.38 -4.83 -12.38
C GLU A 104 -6.87 -5.03 -12.48
N VAL A 105 -6.41 -6.18 -12.00
CA VAL A 105 -5.09 -6.73 -12.33
C VAL A 105 -5.32 -8.08 -12.98
N THR A 106 -4.80 -8.27 -14.19
CA THR A 106 -4.99 -9.49 -14.99
C THR A 106 -3.67 -9.94 -15.63
N ASP A 107 -3.56 -11.21 -15.97
CA ASP A 107 -2.47 -11.78 -16.78
C ASP A 107 -2.89 -11.99 -18.25
N ALA A 108 -4.13 -11.62 -18.59
CA ALA A 108 -4.68 -11.74 -19.94
C ALA A 108 -4.11 -10.65 -20.86
N ALA A 109 -2.99 -10.96 -21.51
CA ALA A 109 -2.38 -10.12 -22.53
C ALA A 109 -3.33 -9.87 -23.71
N ARG A 110 -3.46 -8.63 -24.15
CA ARG A 110 -4.27 -8.21 -25.30
C ARG A 110 -3.47 -7.37 -26.31
N LEU A 111 -2.36 -6.80 -25.87
CA LEU A 111 -1.52 -5.92 -26.66
C LEU A 111 -0.08 -6.44 -26.70
N PRO A 112 0.68 -6.14 -27.77
CA PRO A 112 2.10 -6.48 -27.83
C PRO A 112 2.87 -5.91 -26.63
N GLY A 113 3.73 -6.74 -26.01
CA GLY A 113 4.51 -6.38 -24.83
C GLY A 113 3.83 -6.63 -23.49
N GLU A 114 2.59 -7.18 -23.49
CA GLU A 114 1.89 -7.60 -22.26
C GLU A 114 2.15 -9.08 -21.93
N GLU A 115 2.75 -9.84 -22.81
CA GLU A 115 2.96 -11.29 -22.65
C GLU A 115 3.83 -11.59 -21.45
N GLY A 116 3.35 -12.48 -20.58
CA GLY A 116 4.03 -12.89 -19.34
C GLY A 116 4.10 -11.81 -18.25
N LYS A 117 3.32 -10.73 -18.41
CA LYS A 117 3.21 -9.63 -17.42
C LYS A 117 1.89 -9.65 -16.68
N LEU A 118 1.87 -8.97 -15.54
CA LEU A 118 0.64 -8.56 -14.87
C LEU A 118 0.22 -7.20 -15.42
N ILE A 119 -1.01 -7.09 -15.89
CA ILE A 119 -1.53 -5.87 -16.52
C ILE A 119 -2.44 -5.16 -15.53
N ILE A 120 -2.07 -3.95 -15.16
CA ILE A 120 -2.85 -3.09 -14.27
C ILE A 120 -3.74 -2.19 -15.12
N GLN A 121 -5.06 -2.32 -14.95
CA GLN A 121 -6.05 -1.48 -15.63
C GLN A 121 -6.53 -0.39 -14.68
N VAL A 122 -6.37 0.85 -15.10
CA VAL A 122 -6.68 2.03 -14.28
C VAL A 122 -7.14 3.19 -15.15
N GLU A 123 -8.10 3.97 -14.65
CA GLU A 123 -8.37 5.30 -15.17
C GLU A 123 -7.42 6.30 -14.52
N ASP A 124 -6.52 6.90 -15.30
CA ASP A 124 -5.67 7.99 -14.82
C ASP A 124 -6.48 9.28 -14.83
N THR A 125 -6.95 9.66 -13.64
CA THR A 125 -7.90 10.79 -13.47
C THR A 125 -7.27 12.17 -13.71
N LEU A 126 -5.94 12.27 -13.73
CA LEU A 126 -5.27 13.53 -14.07
C LEU A 126 -5.29 13.84 -15.56
N ILE A 127 -5.28 12.80 -16.39
CA ILE A 127 -5.29 12.94 -17.84
C ILE A 127 -6.60 12.47 -18.49
N GLY A 128 -7.54 11.96 -17.70
CA GLY A 128 -8.85 11.48 -18.15
C GLY A 128 -8.79 10.32 -19.13
N LYS A 129 -7.81 9.41 -18.98
CA LYS A 129 -7.61 8.28 -19.90
C LYS A 129 -7.51 6.95 -19.16
N GLN A 130 -8.11 5.92 -19.74
CA GLN A 130 -7.86 4.56 -19.32
C GLN A 130 -6.47 4.10 -19.78
N ARG A 131 -5.76 3.43 -18.88
CA ARG A 131 -4.42 2.91 -19.12
C ARG A 131 -4.35 1.43 -18.79
N ARG A 132 -3.56 0.71 -19.58
CA ARG A 132 -3.12 -0.65 -19.33
C ARG A 132 -1.60 -0.61 -19.13
N ILE A 133 -1.14 -0.97 -17.95
CA ILE A 133 0.27 -0.85 -17.57
C ILE A 133 0.80 -2.25 -17.24
N PRO A 134 1.64 -2.85 -18.11
CA PRO A 134 2.25 -4.14 -17.85
C PRO A 134 3.40 -4.00 -16.86
N VAL A 135 3.43 -4.86 -15.84
CA VAL A 135 4.45 -4.93 -14.80
C VAL A 135 4.86 -6.37 -14.49
N ASP A 136 6.06 -6.57 -13.95
CA ASP A 136 6.53 -7.90 -13.56
C ASP A 136 5.98 -8.34 -12.20
N MET A 137 5.76 -7.37 -11.32
CA MET A 137 5.31 -7.61 -9.94
C MET A 137 4.24 -6.59 -9.55
N VAL A 138 3.24 -7.04 -8.80
CA VAL A 138 2.24 -6.17 -8.17
C VAL A 138 2.31 -6.32 -6.66
N ILE A 139 2.39 -5.19 -5.96
CA ILE A 139 2.33 -5.10 -4.50
C ILE A 139 0.99 -4.48 -4.11
N LEU A 140 0.21 -5.21 -3.32
CA LEU A 140 -1.08 -4.75 -2.83
C LEU A 140 -0.92 -4.12 -1.44
N SER A 141 -1.24 -2.84 -1.31
CA SER A 141 -1.37 -2.17 -0.03
C SER A 141 -2.76 -2.41 0.54
N ALA A 142 -2.93 -3.60 1.12
CA ALA A 142 -4.19 -4.05 1.68
C ALA A 142 -4.60 -3.21 2.90
N GLY A 143 -5.90 -2.98 3.02
CA GLY A 143 -6.51 -2.29 4.14
C GLY A 143 -6.34 -3.05 5.45
N LEU A 144 -6.30 -2.31 6.54
CA LEU A 144 -6.28 -2.86 7.89
C LEU A 144 -7.69 -3.05 8.42
N GLN A 145 -7.87 -4.10 9.18
CA GLN A 145 -9.10 -4.38 9.93
C GLN A 145 -8.77 -4.61 11.40
N PRO A 146 -9.68 -4.24 12.32
CA PRO A 146 -9.56 -4.64 13.73
C PRO A 146 -9.52 -6.16 13.82
N ARG A 147 -8.87 -6.68 14.86
CA ARG A 147 -8.93 -8.10 15.17
C ARG A 147 -10.38 -8.52 15.47
N HIS A 148 -10.70 -9.78 15.19
CA HIS A 148 -12.05 -10.34 15.45
C HIS A 148 -12.49 -10.23 16.91
N ASP A 149 -11.52 -10.30 17.85
CA ASP A 149 -11.72 -10.22 19.29
C ASP A 149 -11.57 -8.79 19.88
N ALA A 150 -11.38 -7.78 19.02
CA ALA A 150 -11.13 -6.40 19.47
C ALA A 150 -12.22 -5.84 20.40
N LYS A 151 -13.50 -6.16 20.14
CA LYS A 151 -14.61 -5.73 20.98
C LYS A 151 -14.60 -6.39 22.36
N GLU A 152 -14.25 -7.66 22.45
CA GLU A 152 -14.15 -8.39 23.72
C GLU A 152 -13.01 -7.82 24.56
N VAL A 153 -11.87 -7.58 23.95
CA VAL A 153 -10.71 -6.94 24.60
C VAL A 153 -11.09 -5.53 25.07
N ALA A 154 -11.77 -4.74 24.24
CA ALA A 154 -12.22 -3.41 24.62
C ALA A 154 -13.14 -3.43 25.85
N GLN A 155 -14.08 -4.37 25.91
CA GLN A 155 -14.98 -4.53 27.06
C GLN A 155 -14.21 -4.92 28.33
N LEU A 156 -13.24 -5.83 28.22
CA LEU A 156 -12.42 -6.29 29.34
C LEU A 156 -11.62 -5.15 29.96
N PHE A 157 -11.10 -4.24 29.15
CA PHE A 157 -10.28 -3.12 29.62
C PHE A 157 -11.03 -1.77 29.69
N GLY A 158 -12.33 -1.75 29.44
CA GLY A 158 -13.13 -0.53 29.46
C GLY A 158 -12.75 0.49 28.36
N ILE A 159 -12.21 0.02 27.22
CA ILE A 159 -11.76 0.87 26.11
C ILE A 159 -12.93 1.13 25.15
N SER A 160 -13.08 2.38 24.72
CA SER A 160 -14.08 2.75 23.72
C SER A 160 -13.64 2.36 22.32
N CYS A 161 -14.60 1.90 21.48
CA CYS A 161 -14.39 1.57 20.09
C CYS A 161 -15.18 2.50 19.17
N SER A 162 -14.62 2.79 18.00
CA SER A 162 -15.33 3.42 16.89
C SER A 162 -16.39 2.48 16.30
N ALA A 163 -17.26 3.01 15.47
CA ALA A 163 -18.27 2.22 14.74
C ALA A 163 -17.62 1.10 13.88
N ASP A 164 -16.42 1.34 13.38
CA ASP A 164 -15.63 0.41 12.58
C ASP A 164 -14.85 -0.63 13.42
N GLY A 165 -14.96 -0.57 14.76
CA GLY A 165 -14.34 -1.51 15.69
C GLY A 165 -12.89 -1.19 16.08
N TRP A 166 -12.36 -0.03 15.72
CA TRP A 166 -11.05 0.44 16.15
C TRP A 166 -11.12 1.04 17.54
N TYR A 167 -10.09 0.85 18.35
CA TYR A 167 -9.97 1.55 19.63
C TYR A 167 -9.85 3.04 19.41
N ILE A 168 -10.55 3.82 20.24
CA ILE A 168 -10.52 5.28 20.14
C ILE A 168 -9.34 5.79 20.96
N GLU A 169 -8.42 6.46 20.29
CA GLU A 169 -7.32 7.17 20.91
C GLU A 169 -7.79 8.40 21.69
N LYS A 170 -7.06 8.76 22.74
CA LYS A 170 -7.36 9.93 23.57
C LYS A 170 -7.33 11.22 22.75
N HIS A 171 -6.35 11.33 21.86
CA HIS A 171 -6.27 12.42 20.88
C HIS A 171 -5.45 12.01 19.66
N PRO A 172 -5.97 12.11 18.43
CA PRO A 172 -5.33 11.57 17.23
C PRO A 172 -3.98 12.20 16.87
N LYS A 173 -3.68 13.41 17.34
CA LYS A 173 -2.41 14.10 17.10
C LYS A 173 -1.53 14.22 18.33
N LEU A 174 -2.13 14.53 19.49
CA LEU A 174 -1.37 14.90 20.69
C LEU A 174 -1.10 13.69 21.58
N ASP A 175 -1.98 12.68 21.54
CA ASP A 175 -1.86 11.48 22.38
C ASP A 175 -2.47 10.26 21.67
N PRO A 176 -1.84 9.81 20.54
CA PRO A 176 -2.42 8.78 19.68
C PRO A 176 -2.21 7.35 20.20
N VAL A 177 -1.45 7.18 21.27
CA VAL A 177 -1.13 5.86 21.85
C VAL A 177 -1.86 5.57 23.17
N ALA A 178 -2.50 6.58 23.74
CA ALA A 178 -3.32 6.44 24.95
C ALA A 178 -4.80 6.34 24.59
N THR A 179 -5.59 5.72 25.48
CA THR A 179 -7.05 5.70 25.43
C THR A 179 -7.64 6.67 26.46
N MET A 180 -8.97 6.84 26.48
CA MET A 180 -9.67 7.62 27.50
C MET A 180 -9.70 6.93 28.87
N THR A 181 -9.38 5.65 28.91
CA THR A 181 -9.34 4.84 30.12
C THR A 181 -7.94 4.94 30.73
N GLU A 182 -7.88 5.31 32.00
CA GLU A 182 -6.64 5.31 32.78
C GLU A 182 -6.34 3.89 33.27
N GLY A 183 -5.08 3.41 33.09
CA GLY A 183 -4.67 2.08 33.49
C GLY A 183 -3.24 1.77 33.12
#